data_6acfa135de154fd33494e38a448a0f75
#
_entry.id   6acfa135de154fd33494e38a448a0f75
#
_cell.length_a   1.000
_cell.length_b   1.000
_cell.length_c   1.000
_cell.angle_alpha   90.00
_cell.angle_beta   90.00
_cell.angle_gamma   90.00
#
_symmetry.space_group_name_H-M   'P 1'
#
loop_
_entity.id
_entity.type
_entity.pdbx_description
1 polymer ?
#
loop_
_entity_poly.entity_id
_entity_poly.type
_entity_poly.pdbx_seq_one_letter_code
_entity_poly.pdbx_strand_id
1 'polypeptide(L)'
;MASLRVDVQKIIPGEKMMFFQHDKYRTRVEFKFVNKNIVLYVGNDPELITFGMVNETQDNYFVPFIDYDNILYEKVVKDIAHVQRVFSLSDIVVISSSEDKTANEELYGNYLCVGFDKLTFQEHLEMLNHTRCDRNYIGCPKFYKRKHWVLRFTEKWYSSGGIHKDKPKFKGIVHNSPPFARKCSYAHYLMLKNLFSVPPLRLNWDTSTECELIQYRTGMK
;
A
#
# COMPACT_ATOMS: atom_id res chain seq x y z
N MET A 1 30.84 6.64 8.75
CA MET A 1 30.14 7.17 9.97
C MET A 1 28.84 6.43 10.15
N ALA A 2 28.56 5.88 11.32
CA ALA A 2 27.26 5.31 11.62
C ALA A 2 26.26 6.45 11.89
N SER A 3 25.14 6.49 11.21
CA SER A 3 24.07 7.46 11.50
C SER A 3 23.01 6.78 12.35
N LEU A 4 22.57 7.47 13.39
CA LEU A 4 21.48 7.06 14.25
C LEU A 4 20.22 7.82 13.80
N ARG A 5 19.19 7.09 13.38
CA ARG A 5 17.87 7.69 13.11
C ARG A 5 16.86 7.17 14.12
N VAL A 6 16.14 8.09 14.76
CA VAL A 6 15.08 7.77 15.72
C VAL A 6 13.74 8.10 15.05
N ASP A 7 12.95 7.07 14.77
CA ASP A 7 11.58 7.25 14.28
C ASP A 7 10.60 7.03 15.43
N VAL A 8 9.92 8.12 15.83
CA VAL A 8 8.90 8.09 16.90
C VAL A 8 7.53 8.00 16.24
N GLN A 9 6.82 6.92 16.54
CA GLN A 9 5.49 6.71 16.02
C GLN A 9 4.43 6.93 17.06
N LYS A 10 3.34 7.58 16.64
CA LYS A 10 2.16 7.76 17.47
C LYS A 10 1.25 6.54 17.25
N ILE A 11 1.10 5.71 18.31
CA ILE A 11 0.16 4.60 18.30
C ILE A 11 -1.25 5.18 18.42
N ILE A 12 -2.12 4.86 17.50
CA ILE A 12 -3.55 5.18 17.60
C ILE A 12 -4.15 4.22 18.62
N PRO A 13 -4.85 4.69 19.68
CA PRO A 13 -5.45 3.81 20.68
C PRO A 13 -6.38 2.78 20.02
N GLY A 14 -6.14 1.49 20.30
CA GLY A 14 -6.90 0.37 19.76
C GLY A 14 -6.29 -0.32 18.52
N GLU A 15 -5.19 0.21 17.98
CA GLU A 15 -4.50 -0.40 16.82
C GLU A 15 -3.07 -0.78 17.18
N LYS A 16 -2.73 -2.05 17.01
CA LYS A 16 -1.33 -2.51 17.03
C LYS A 16 -0.78 -2.40 15.62
N MET A 17 0.17 -1.49 15.41
CA MET A 17 0.99 -1.49 14.21
C MET A 17 2.22 -2.37 14.44
N MET A 18 2.35 -3.46 13.67
CA MET A 18 3.54 -4.27 13.68
C MET A 18 4.43 -3.91 12.50
N PHE A 19 5.70 -3.64 12.81
CA PHE A 19 6.73 -3.39 11.81
C PHE A 19 7.59 -4.63 11.65
N PHE A 20 7.65 -5.14 10.42
CA PHE A 20 8.60 -6.19 10.07
C PHE A 20 9.73 -5.64 9.24
N GLN A 21 10.94 -5.86 9.70
CA GLN A 21 12.14 -5.51 8.99
C GLN A 21 12.69 -6.72 8.24
N HIS A 22 12.78 -6.61 6.92
CA HIS A 22 13.57 -7.51 6.09
C HIS A 22 14.86 -6.80 5.67
N ASP A 23 15.85 -6.71 6.58
CA ASP A 23 17.17 -6.21 6.21
C ASP A 23 18.28 -7.00 6.88
N LYS A 24 19.19 -7.59 6.08
CA LYS A 24 20.37 -8.33 6.55
C LYS A 24 21.43 -7.46 7.25
N TYR A 25 21.32 -6.13 7.16
CA TYR A 25 22.42 -5.22 7.51
C TYR A 25 22.11 -4.24 8.64
N ARG A 26 20.97 -4.35 9.30
CA ARG A 26 20.56 -3.43 10.38
C ARG A 26 20.10 -4.16 11.62
N THR A 27 20.56 -3.66 12.76
CA THR A 27 20.03 -4.07 14.07
C THR A 27 18.84 -3.16 14.41
N ARG A 28 17.68 -3.77 14.64
CA ARG A 28 16.49 -3.11 15.15
C ARG A 28 16.46 -3.25 16.65
N VAL A 29 16.29 -2.15 17.35
CA VAL A 29 16.09 -2.12 18.81
C VAL A 29 14.77 -1.42 19.10
N GLU A 30 13.85 -2.11 19.76
CA GLU A 30 12.55 -1.56 20.13
C GLU A 30 12.52 -1.22 21.62
N PHE A 31 11.99 -0.03 21.92
CA PHE A 31 11.72 0.40 23.28
C PHE A 31 10.23 0.77 23.39
N LYS A 32 9.54 0.18 24.37
CA LYS A 32 8.22 0.65 24.80
C LYS A 32 8.39 1.72 25.87
N PHE A 33 7.93 2.92 25.61
CA PHE A 33 7.94 4.00 26.58
C PHE A 33 6.56 4.65 26.67
N VAL A 34 5.87 4.40 27.75
CA VAL A 34 4.48 4.84 27.98
C VAL A 34 3.60 4.38 26.81
N ASN A 35 2.93 5.19 26.09
CA ASN A 35 2.08 4.84 24.94
C ASN A 35 2.80 5.05 23.57
N LYS A 36 4.13 4.93 23.54
CA LYS A 36 4.93 5.09 22.30
C LYS A 36 5.89 3.92 22.13
N ASN A 37 5.97 3.40 20.90
CA ASN A 37 7.06 2.52 20.52
C ASN A 37 8.15 3.37 19.86
N ILE A 38 9.35 3.34 20.45
CA ILE A 38 10.54 3.94 19.86
C ILE A 38 11.31 2.82 19.18
N VAL A 39 11.52 2.96 17.88
CA VAL A 39 12.28 1.98 17.10
C VAL A 39 13.58 2.64 16.65
N LEU A 40 14.71 2.08 17.09
CA LEU A 40 16.03 2.50 16.68
C LEU A 40 16.57 1.54 15.62
N TYR A 41 17.03 2.09 14.51
CA TYR A 41 17.74 1.34 13.49
C TYR A 41 19.21 1.76 13.47
N VAL A 42 20.09 0.80 13.69
CA VAL A 42 21.55 1.01 13.63
C VAL A 42 22.09 0.31 12.39
N GLY A 43 22.65 1.06 11.46
CA GLY A 43 23.20 0.53 10.22
C GLY A 43 24.18 1.48 9.55
N ASN A 44 24.97 0.96 8.61
CA ASN A 44 26.07 1.71 7.97
C ASN A 44 25.62 2.63 6.82
N ASP A 45 24.34 2.61 6.43
CA ASP A 45 23.84 3.43 5.33
C ASP A 45 22.44 3.95 5.65
N PRO A 46 22.28 5.24 5.91
CA PRO A 46 21.01 5.84 6.29
C PRO A 46 20.10 6.16 5.11
N GLU A 47 20.57 6.00 3.90
CA GLU A 47 19.84 6.46 2.73
C GLU A 47 18.84 5.43 2.24
N LEU A 48 17.63 5.90 1.94
CA LEU A 48 16.61 5.22 1.15
C LEU A 48 15.71 4.20 1.89
N ILE A 49 15.19 4.63 3.02
CA ILE A 49 14.12 3.87 3.68
C ILE A 49 12.79 4.16 2.99
N THR A 50 12.18 3.12 2.46
CA THR A 50 10.83 3.19 1.91
C THR A 50 9.87 2.47 2.86
N PHE A 51 8.77 3.12 3.17
CA PHE A 51 7.68 2.50 3.92
C PHE A 51 6.56 2.07 2.98
N GLY A 52 5.99 0.94 3.29
CA GLY A 52 4.85 0.41 2.58
C GLY A 52 3.85 -0.26 3.53
N MET A 53 2.60 -0.27 3.13
CA MET A 53 1.52 -0.99 3.78
C MET A 53 1.38 -2.37 3.13
N VAL A 54 1.23 -3.40 3.95
CA VAL A 54 0.97 -4.77 3.49
C VAL A 54 -0.52 -4.95 3.29
N ASN A 55 -0.91 -5.69 2.28
CA ASN A 55 -2.32 -5.96 1.99
C ASN A 55 -2.91 -7.16 2.76
N GLU A 56 -2.08 -7.93 3.44
CA GLU A 56 -2.53 -9.05 4.28
C GLU A 56 -3.06 -8.53 5.62
N THR A 57 -4.20 -9.04 6.05
CA THR A 57 -4.77 -8.80 7.37
C THR A 57 -4.30 -9.87 8.35
N GLN A 58 -4.36 -9.63 9.65
CA GLN A 58 -3.92 -10.60 10.66
C GLN A 58 -4.70 -11.93 10.63
N ASP A 59 -5.92 -11.91 10.15
CA ASP A 59 -6.75 -13.09 9.99
C ASP A 59 -6.57 -13.77 8.62
N ASN A 60 -5.44 -13.51 7.94
CA ASN A 60 -5.00 -14.10 6.66
C ASN A 60 -5.93 -13.84 5.47
N TYR A 61 -6.67 -12.73 5.48
CA TYR A 61 -7.33 -12.21 4.30
C TYR A 61 -6.45 -11.15 3.63
N PHE A 62 -6.81 -10.74 2.43
CA PHE A 62 -6.09 -9.78 1.61
C PHE A 62 -7.03 -8.68 1.16
N VAL A 63 -6.64 -7.44 1.34
CA VAL A 63 -7.36 -6.32 0.75
C VAL A 63 -6.86 -6.07 -0.68
N PRO A 64 -7.73 -5.62 -1.62
CA PRO A 64 -7.33 -5.32 -2.98
C PRO A 64 -6.22 -4.28 -3.05
N PHE A 65 -5.04 -4.66 -3.53
CA PHE A 65 -3.96 -3.75 -3.92
C PHE A 65 -3.64 -3.99 -5.38
N ILE A 66 -3.71 -2.94 -6.20
CA ILE A 66 -3.50 -3.02 -7.64
C ILE A 66 -2.51 -1.92 -8.04
N ASP A 67 -1.43 -2.28 -8.71
CA ASP A 67 -0.38 -1.36 -9.17
C ASP A 67 -0.42 -1.22 -10.68
N TYR A 68 -0.58 0.00 -11.16
CA TYR A 68 -0.63 0.34 -12.57
C TYR A 68 0.54 1.24 -12.93
N ASP A 69 1.37 0.77 -13.83
CA ASP A 69 2.46 1.54 -14.39
C ASP A 69 2.13 2.02 -15.81
N ASN A 70 2.43 3.30 -16.08
CA ASN A 70 2.34 3.91 -17.41
C ASN A 70 1.00 3.68 -18.12
N ILE A 71 -0.09 4.10 -17.53
CA ILE A 71 -1.44 3.89 -18.06
C ILE A 71 -2.28 5.18 -18.01
N LEU A 72 -3.25 5.30 -18.91
CA LEU A 72 -4.27 6.36 -18.85
C LEU A 72 -5.19 6.17 -17.64
N TYR A 73 -5.46 7.26 -16.91
CA TYR A 73 -6.33 7.23 -15.73
C TYR A 73 -7.72 6.66 -16.02
N GLU A 74 -8.29 7.02 -17.18
CA GLU A 74 -9.58 6.49 -17.61
C GLU A 74 -9.59 4.96 -17.74
N LYS A 75 -8.49 4.36 -18.19
CA LYS A 75 -8.35 2.89 -18.26
C LYS A 75 -8.28 2.27 -16.88
N VAL A 76 -7.61 2.93 -15.93
CA VAL A 76 -7.60 2.50 -14.52
C VAL A 76 -9.01 2.47 -13.96
N VAL A 77 -9.79 3.55 -14.12
CA VAL A 77 -11.17 3.62 -13.65
C VAL A 77 -12.05 2.53 -14.27
N LYS A 78 -11.90 2.26 -15.57
CA LYS A 78 -12.64 1.18 -16.27
C LYS A 78 -12.28 -0.21 -15.72
N ASP A 79 -11.00 -0.47 -15.49
CA ASP A 79 -10.54 -1.74 -14.90
C ASP A 79 -11.09 -1.92 -13.48
N ILE A 80 -11.00 -0.87 -12.65
CA ILE A 80 -11.52 -0.91 -11.29
C ILE A 80 -13.03 -1.17 -11.28
N ALA A 81 -13.81 -0.44 -12.09
CA ALA A 81 -15.24 -0.67 -12.20
C ALA A 81 -15.59 -2.08 -12.71
N HIS A 82 -14.73 -2.69 -13.53
CA HIS A 82 -14.88 -4.08 -13.97
C HIS A 82 -14.67 -5.05 -12.80
N VAL A 83 -13.56 -4.98 -12.08
CA VAL A 83 -13.29 -5.90 -10.97
C VAL A 83 -14.24 -5.71 -9.80
N GLN A 84 -14.71 -4.48 -9.54
CA GLN A 84 -15.75 -4.23 -8.55
C GLN A 84 -17.03 -5.02 -8.87
N ARG A 85 -17.44 -5.07 -10.12
CA ARG A 85 -18.62 -5.85 -10.55
C ARG A 85 -18.39 -7.35 -10.48
N VAL A 86 -17.24 -7.83 -10.99
CA VAL A 86 -16.94 -9.27 -11.07
C VAL A 86 -16.76 -9.87 -9.68
N PHE A 87 -16.07 -9.19 -8.79
CA PHE A 87 -15.72 -9.68 -7.46
C PHE A 87 -16.61 -9.12 -6.34
N SER A 88 -17.65 -8.34 -6.68
CA SER A 88 -18.55 -7.69 -5.72
C SER A 88 -17.79 -6.86 -4.68
N LEU A 89 -16.84 -6.02 -5.15
CA LEU A 89 -16.05 -5.17 -4.28
C LEU A 89 -16.74 -3.84 -4.03
N SER A 90 -16.49 -3.27 -2.85
CA SER A 90 -16.95 -1.94 -2.45
C SER A 90 -16.11 -0.82 -3.11
N ASP A 91 -16.11 0.37 -2.52
CA ASP A 91 -15.32 1.51 -2.98
C ASP A 91 -13.82 1.20 -3.03
N ILE A 92 -13.17 1.67 -4.11
CA ILE A 92 -11.72 1.54 -4.28
C ILE A 92 -11.10 2.93 -4.39
N VAL A 93 -10.13 3.21 -3.54
CA VAL A 93 -9.33 4.43 -3.52
C VAL A 93 -8.26 4.37 -4.57
N VAL A 94 -8.09 5.45 -5.34
CA VAL A 94 -7.02 5.61 -6.31
C VAL A 94 -6.02 6.65 -5.80
N ILE A 95 -4.74 6.29 -5.84
CA ILE A 95 -3.60 7.08 -5.43
C ILE A 95 -2.68 7.22 -6.63
N SER A 96 -2.21 8.43 -6.94
CA SER A 96 -1.25 8.68 -8.00
C SER A 96 0.17 8.75 -7.43
N SER A 97 1.12 8.05 -8.02
CA SER A 97 2.55 8.16 -7.68
C SER A 97 3.34 8.97 -8.71
N SER A 98 2.80 9.18 -9.89
CA SER A 98 3.27 10.14 -10.91
C SER A 98 2.17 10.32 -11.94
N GLU A 99 2.01 11.54 -12.44
CA GLU A 99 1.06 11.86 -13.50
C GLU A 99 1.64 12.89 -14.42
N ASP A 100 1.43 12.69 -15.72
CA ASP A 100 1.68 13.64 -16.78
C ASP A 100 0.44 13.78 -17.65
N LYS A 101 0.26 14.93 -18.29
CA LYS A 101 -0.75 15.12 -19.30
C LYS A 101 -0.20 14.72 -20.67
N THR A 102 -0.99 13.96 -21.42
CA THR A 102 -0.71 13.71 -22.85
C THR A 102 -0.96 14.98 -23.68
N ALA A 103 -0.56 14.95 -24.95
CA ALA A 103 -0.85 16.02 -25.90
C ALA A 103 -2.37 16.33 -26.04
N ASN A 104 -3.22 15.37 -25.72
CA ASN A 104 -4.69 15.50 -25.72
C ASN A 104 -5.26 15.83 -24.33
N GLU A 105 -4.44 16.31 -23.39
CA GLU A 105 -4.80 16.59 -21.99
C GLU A 105 -5.28 15.38 -21.16
N GLU A 106 -5.17 14.17 -21.65
CA GLU A 106 -5.48 12.96 -20.91
C GLU A 106 -4.41 12.71 -19.83
N LEU A 107 -4.85 12.31 -18.64
CA LEU A 107 -3.95 11.98 -17.54
C LEU A 107 -3.34 10.60 -17.74
N TYR A 108 -2.03 10.54 -17.82
CA TYR A 108 -1.23 9.34 -17.97
C TYR A 108 -0.24 9.22 -16.83
N GLY A 109 -0.08 8.06 -16.24
CA GLY A 109 0.81 7.94 -15.09
C GLY A 109 0.83 6.58 -14.42
N ASN A 110 1.30 6.58 -13.19
CA ASN A 110 1.37 5.42 -12.32
C ASN A 110 0.36 5.55 -11.19
N TYR A 111 -0.48 4.54 -11.02
CA TYR A 111 -1.58 4.57 -10.06
C TYR A 111 -1.56 3.33 -9.16
N LEU A 112 -1.83 3.57 -7.89
CA LEU A 112 -2.00 2.55 -6.88
C LEU A 112 -3.48 2.55 -6.47
N CYS A 113 -4.14 1.40 -6.55
CA CYS A 113 -5.54 1.29 -6.19
C CYS A 113 -5.71 0.38 -4.98
N VAL A 114 -6.49 0.84 -4.00
CA VAL A 114 -6.68 0.17 -2.72
C VAL A 114 -8.16 0.00 -2.43
N GLY A 115 -8.61 -1.24 -2.38
CA GLY A 115 -9.88 -1.62 -1.80
C GLY A 115 -9.74 -2.01 -0.33
N PHE A 116 -10.85 -2.30 0.33
CA PHE A 116 -10.87 -2.67 1.75
C PHE A 116 -11.57 -4.00 2.00
N ASP A 117 -12.24 -4.55 0.98
CA ASP A 117 -12.93 -5.83 1.06
C ASP A 117 -11.93 -6.97 1.35
N LYS A 118 -12.28 -7.82 2.30
CA LYS A 118 -11.47 -8.99 2.64
C LYS A 118 -11.65 -10.09 1.60
N LEU A 119 -10.57 -10.44 0.92
CA LEU A 119 -10.48 -11.50 -0.08
C LEU A 119 -9.60 -12.64 0.43
N THR A 120 -9.84 -13.83 -0.02
CA THR A 120 -8.85 -14.91 0.09
C THR A 120 -7.66 -14.61 -0.83
N PHE A 121 -6.51 -15.26 -0.59
CA PHE A 121 -5.33 -15.12 -1.45
C PHE A 121 -5.67 -15.44 -2.92
N GLN A 122 -6.46 -16.50 -3.14
CA GLN A 122 -6.84 -16.92 -4.48
C GLN A 122 -7.75 -15.91 -5.17
N GLU A 123 -8.75 -15.37 -4.48
CA GLU A 123 -9.63 -14.32 -5.01
C GLU A 123 -8.84 -13.06 -5.35
N HIS A 124 -7.89 -12.66 -4.49
CA HIS A 124 -7.04 -11.51 -4.75
C HIS A 124 -6.17 -11.70 -6.00
N LEU A 125 -5.52 -12.87 -6.14
CA LEU A 125 -4.71 -13.18 -7.30
C LEU A 125 -5.54 -13.23 -8.59
N GLU A 126 -6.72 -13.82 -8.52
CA GLU A 126 -7.66 -13.86 -9.63
C GLU A 126 -8.12 -12.47 -10.03
N MET A 127 -8.49 -11.62 -9.05
CA MET A 127 -8.84 -10.22 -9.28
C MET A 127 -7.72 -9.47 -10.01
N LEU A 128 -6.46 -9.62 -9.58
CA LEU A 128 -5.32 -8.98 -10.25
C LEU A 128 -5.19 -9.41 -11.71
N ASN A 129 -5.46 -10.67 -12.02
CA ASN A 129 -5.42 -11.18 -13.40
C ASN A 129 -6.56 -10.64 -14.29
N HIS A 130 -7.63 -10.11 -13.71
CA HIS A 130 -8.71 -9.41 -14.42
C HIS A 130 -8.41 -7.93 -14.70
N THR A 131 -7.22 -7.43 -14.34
CA THR A 131 -6.81 -6.04 -14.52
C THR A 131 -5.61 -5.92 -15.46
N ARG A 132 -5.29 -4.68 -15.82
CA ARG A 132 -4.01 -4.29 -16.48
C ARG A 132 -2.91 -4.00 -15.44
N CYS A 133 -3.00 -4.56 -14.24
CA CYS A 133 -1.98 -4.45 -13.21
C CYS A 133 -0.60 -4.84 -13.74
N ASP A 134 0.45 -4.18 -13.27
CA ASP A 134 1.82 -4.54 -13.62
C ASP A 134 2.10 -6.01 -13.33
N ARG A 135 2.58 -6.73 -14.36
CA ARG A 135 2.85 -8.17 -14.27
C ARG A 135 3.94 -8.51 -13.27
N ASN A 136 4.92 -7.62 -13.10
CA ASN A 136 5.94 -7.80 -12.09
C ASN A 136 5.34 -7.67 -10.68
N TYR A 137 4.38 -6.75 -10.50
CA TYR A 137 3.67 -6.61 -9.23
C TYR A 137 2.86 -7.86 -8.90
N ILE A 138 2.12 -8.42 -9.87
CA ILE A 138 1.39 -9.69 -9.68
C ILE A 138 2.35 -10.80 -9.25
N GLY A 139 3.54 -10.87 -9.85
CA GLY A 139 4.57 -11.87 -9.54
C GLY A 139 5.34 -11.64 -8.23
N CYS A 140 5.23 -10.47 -7.59
CA CYS A 140 6.01 -10.12 -6.40
C CYS A 140 6.03 -11.17 -5.29
N PRO A 141 4.90 -11.78 -4.88
CA PRO A 141 4.91 -12.78 -3.82
C PRO A 141 5.78 -13.98 -4.14
N LYS A 142 5.77 -14.44 -5.39
CA LYS A 142 6.59 -15.56 -5.86
C LYS A 142 8.08 -15.22 -5.88
N PHE A 143 8.45 -14.05 -6.43
CA PHE A 143 9.85 -13.63 -6.56
C PHE A 143 10.50 -13.35 -5.19
N TYR A 144 9.77 -12.71 -4.29
CA TYR A 144 10.29 -12.35 -2.98
C TYR A 144 9.99 -13.38 -1.89
N LYS A 145 9.43 -14.54 -2.24
CA LYS A 145 9.00 -15.59 -1.29
C LYS A 145 8.10 -15.05 -0.17
N ARG A 146 7.22 -14.11 -0.52
CA ARG A 146 6.24 -13.49 0.39
C ARG A 146 4.84 -14.00 0.05
N LYS A 147 3.91 -13.89 1.00
CA LYS A 147 2.49 -14.18 0.76
C LYS A 147 1.66 -12.94 0.44
N HIS A 148 2.25 -11.75 0.53
CA HIS A 148 1.54 -10.48 0.48
C HIS A 148 2.15 -9.52 -0.55
N TRP A 149 1.37 -8.52 -0.92
CA TRP A 149 1.79 -7.37 -1.73
C TRP A 149 1.99 -6.15 -0.83
N VAL A 150 2.80 -5.23 -1.28
CA VAL A 150 3.14 -4.01 -0.52
C VAL A 150 2.84 -2.79 -1.36
N LEU A 151 2.12 -1.83 -0.77
CA LEU A 151 1.86 -0.54 -1.34
C LEU A 151 2.80 0.50 -0.72
N ARG A 152 3.62 1.14 -1.54
CA ARG A 152 4.52 2.21 -1.11
C ARG A 152 3.74 3.50 -0.85
N PHE A 153 4.03 4.19 0.26
CA PHE A 153 3.42 5.47 0.58
C PHE A 153 4.43 6.60 0.88
N THR A 154 5.75 6.33 0.75
CA THR A 154 6.81 7.32 0.86
C THR A 154 7.42 7.66 -0.49
N GLU A 155 8.23 8.69 -0.53
CA GLU A 155 9.09 9.00 -1.67
C GLU A 155 10.01 7.82 -2.01
N LYS A 156 10.41 7.71 -3.26
CA LYS A 156 11.36 6.69 -3.72
C LYS A 156 12.53 7.33 -4.43
N TRP A 157 13.71 7.09 -3.89
CA TRP A 157 14.98 7.49 -4.49
C TRP A 157 15.64 6.29 -5.16
N TYR A 158 16.24 6.49 -6.31
CA TYR A 158 17.03 5.47 -6.99
C TYR A 158 18.51 5.77 -6.81
N SER A 159 19.29 4.78 -6.35
CA SER A 159 20.73 4.91 -6.10
C SER A 159 21.57 5.16 -7.36
N SER A 160 21.03 4.90 -8.54
CA SER A 160 21.74 4.95 -9.83
C SER A 160 21.55 6.22 -10.62
N GLY A 161 21.42 7.39 -9.97
CA GLY A 161 21.47 8.64 -10.72
C GLY A 161 20.23 9.52 -10.71
N GLY A 162 19.53 9.54 -9.61
CA GLY A 162 18.67 10.69 -9.31
C GLY A 162 17.27 10.67 -9.88
N ILE A 163 16.70 9.53 -10.23
CA ILE A 163 15.26 9.48 -10.49
C ILE A 163 14.55 9.46 -9.15
N HIS A 164 13.91 10.58 -8.83
CA HIS A 164 13.07 10.74 -7.66
C HIS A 164 11.62 10.42 -8.06
N LYS A 165 10.96 9.52 -7.31
CA LYS A 165 9.50 9.39 -7.38
C LYS A 165 8.90 10.05 -6.15
N ASP A 166 8.02 10.99 -6.35
CA ASP A 166 7.32 11.72 -5.30
C ASP A 166 6.52 10.79 -4.38
N LYS A 167 6.20 11.32 -3.20
CA LYS A 167 5.22 10.71 -2.32
C LYS A 167 3.89 10.55 -3.08
N PRO A 168 3.27 9.36 -3.05
CA PRO A 168 1.97 9.18 -3.66
C PRO A 168 0.91 10.13 -3.09
N LYS A 169 -0.06 10.53 -3.92
CA LYS A 169 -1.12 11.49 -3.57
C LYS A 169 -2.50 10.90 -3.85
N PHE A 170 -3.45 11.22 -2.98
CA PHE A 170 -4.85 10.85 -3.22
C PHE A 170 -5.34 11.44 -4.55
N LYS A 171 -5.96 10.60 -5.39
CA LYS A 171 -6.50 10.99 -6.69
C LYS A 171 -8.02 11.00 -6.72
N GLY A 172 -8.63 9.97 -6.15
CA GLY A 172 -10.08 9.83 -6.18
C GLY A 172 -10.56 8.48 -5.67
N ILE A 173 -11.86 8.25 -5.79
CA ILE A 173 -12.52 7.00 -5.40
C ILE A 173 -13.36 6.53 -6.58
N VAL A 174 -13.27 5.26 -6.90
CA VAL A 174 -14.23 4.59 -7.79
C VAL A 174 -15.28 3.95 -6.90
N HIS A 175 -16.47 4.56 -6.89
CA HIS A 175 -17.56 4.12 -6.03
C HIS A 175 -18.27 2.89 -6.58
N ASN A 176 -18.65 1.99 -5.68
CA ASN A 176 -19.53 0.88 -5.99
C ASN A 176 -20.33 0.46 -4.74
N SER A 177 -21.55 0.01 -4.96
CA SER A 177 -22.43 -0.53 -3.92
C SER A 177 -22.82 -1.96 -4.29
N PRO A 178 -21.98 -2.94 -3.92
CA PRO A 178 -22.25 -4.33 -4.27
C PRO A 178 -23.51 -4.84 -3.55
N PRO A 179 -24.25 -5.79 -4.17
CA PRO A 179 -25.47 -6.34 -3.58
C PRO A 179 -25.21 -7.12 -2.28
N PHE A 180 -23.98 -7.62 -2.10
CA PHE A 180 -23.54 -8.30 -0.91
C PHE A 180 -22.27 -7.60 -0.39
N ALA A 181 -22.40 -6.87 0.72
CA ALA A 181 -21.30 -6.17 1.33
C ALA A 181 -20.36 -7.15 2.04
N ARG A 182 -19.13 -7.28 1.53
CA ARG A 182 -18.06 -8.01 2.21
C ARG A 182 -17.65 -7.28 3.49
N LYS A 183 -17.00 -7.99 4.41
CA LYS A 183 -16.29 -7.37 5.53
C LYS A 183 -15.10 -6.58 4.97
N CYS A 184 -14.94 -5.35 5.42
CA CYS A 184 -13.87 -4.43 4.98
C CYS A 184 -12.89 -4.15 6.12
N SER A 185 -11.60 -4.17 5.84
CA SER A 185 -10.57 -3.86 6.83
C SER A 185 -10.55 -2.38 7.19
N TYR A 186 -10.98 -2.06 8.41
CA TYR A 186 -10.96 -0.70 8.93
C TYR A 186 -9.55 -0.17 9.16
N ALA A 187 -8.61 -1.03 9.57
CA ALA A 187 -7.22 -0.66 9.81
C ALA A 187 -6.53 -0.13 8.53
N HIS A 188 -6.73 -0.79 7.38
CA HIS A 188 -6.20 -0.32 6.10
C HIS A 188 -6.82 1.03 5.68
N TYR A 189 -8.13 1.19 5.88
CA TYR A 189 -8.79 2.47 5.63
C TYR A 189 -8.24 3.60 6.51
N LEU A 190 -8.11 3.39 7.83
CA LEU A 190 -7.55 4.38 8.74
C LEU A 190 -6.13 4.77 8.34
N MET A 191 -5.33 3.81 7.92
CA MET A 191 -3.98 4.08 7.43
C MET A 191 -4.00 5.00 6.20
N LEU A 192 -4.81 4.67 5.19
CA LEU A 192 -4.94 5.51 4.01
C LEU A 192 -5.51 6.89 4.32
N LYS A 193 -6.53 6.95 5.18
CA LYS A 193 -7.12 8.21 5.63
C LYS A 193 -6.06 9.13 6.25
N ASN A 194 -5.20 8.59 7.11
CA ASN A 194 -4.17 9.35 7.79
C ASN A 194 -3.01 9.77 6.87
N LEU A 195 -2.63 8.90 5.92
CA LEU A 195 -1.51 9.15 5.01
C LEU A 195 -1.87 10.04 3.83
N PHE A 196 -3.10 9.93 3.30
CA PHE A 196 -3.52 10.53 2.05
C PHE A 196 -4.78 11.38 2.16
N SER A 197 -5.30 11.59 3.37
CA SER A 197 -6.53 12.37 3.61
C SER A 197 -7.75 11.83 2.84
N VAL A 198 -7.87 10.51 2.74
CA VAL A 198 -9.01 9.86 2.09
C VAL A 198 -10.30 10.26 2.81
N PRO A 199 -11.34 10.70 2.08
CA PRO A 199 -12.61 11.11 2.70
C PRO A 199 -13.32 9.94 3.40
N PRO A 200 -14.27 10.23 4.30
CA PRO A 200 -15.04 9.20 4.97
C PRO A 200 -15.77 8.27 3.98
N LEU A 201 -15.61 6.96 4.17
CA LEU A 201 -16.32 5.93 3.42
C LEU A 201 -17.32 5.22 4.33
N ARG A 202 -18.43 4.76 3.73
CA ARG A 202 -19.48 4.01 4.43
C ARG A 202 -19.48 2.56 3.97
N LEU A 203 -18.64 1.75 4.58
CA LEU A 203 -18.49 0.33 4.25
C LEU A 203 -18.83 -0.56 5.44
N ASN A 204 -18.91 -1.86 5.20
CA ASN A 204 -19.14 -2.88 6.24
C ASN A 204 -17.84 -3.16 7.00
N TRP A 205 -17.46 -2.23 7.90
CA TRP A 205 -16.17 -2.25 8.58
C TRP A 205 -16.00 -3.43 9.55
N ASP A 206 -14.86 -4.10 9.42
CA ASP A 206 -14.31 -4.97 10.43
C ASP A 206 -13.24 -4.22 11.21
N THR A 207 -13.54 -3.89 12.46
CA THR A 207 -12.66 -3.14 13.36
C THR A 207 -11.73 -4.05 14.18
N SER A 208 -11.84 -5.36 14.03
CA SER A 208 -11.04 -6.33 14.77
C SER A 208 -9.68 -6.63 14.13
N THR A 209 -9.46 -6.19 12.87
CA THR A 209 -8.24 -6.48 12.12
C THR A 209 -7.22 -5.37 12.22
N GLU A 210 -5.97 -5.76 12.17
CA GLU A 210 -4.81 -4.86 12.11
C GLU A 210 -4.20 -4.88 10.70
N CYS A 211 -3.48 -3.83 10.33
CA CYS A 211 -2.67 -3.81 9.12
C CYS A 211 -1.18 -3.70 9.47
N GLU A 212 -0.36 -4.26 8.61
CA GLU A 212 1.08 -4.30 8.77
C GLU A 212 1.77 -3.24 7.90
N LEU A 213 2.76 -2.58 8.48
CA LEU A 213 3.66 -1.68 7.76
C LEU A 213 5.03 -2.32 7.62
N ILE A 214 5.52 -2.33 6.40
CA ILE A 214 6.87 -2.80 6.11
C ILE A 214 7.78 -1.63 5.75
N GLN A 215 8.95 -1.65 6.34
CA GLN A 215 10.08 -0.84 5.90
C GLN A 215 10.93 -1.66 4.94
N TYR A 216 11.23 -1.14 3.76
CA TYR A 216 12.11 -1.79 2.81
C TYR A 216 13.06 -0.82 2.12
N ARG A 217 14.19 -1.32 1.67
CA ARG A 217 15.14 -0.54 0.86
C ARG A 217 14.72 -0.57 -0.61
N THR A 218 14.81 0.57 -1.25
CA THR A 218 14.75 0.67 -2.71
C THR A 218 16.14 0.98 -3.23
N GLY A 219 16.64 0.16 -4.14
CA GLY A 219 17.81 0.53 -4.93
C GLY A 219 19.12 -0.18 -4.66
N MET A 220 19.13 -1.36 -4.05
CA MET A 220 20.29 -2.26 -4.21
C MET A 220 19.97 -3.33 -5.24
N LYS A 221 20.70 -3.29 -6.34
CA LYS A 221 20.99 -4.45 -7.19
C LYS A 221 22.18 -5.19 -6.63
#